data_ae7727ab87c43976f1baf48f7cf35a24
#
_entry.id   ae7727ab87c43976f1baf48f7cf35a24
#
_cell.length_a   1.000
_cell.length_b   1.000
_cell.length_c   1.000
_cell.angle_alpha   90.00
_cell.angle_beta   90.00
_cell.angle_gamma   90.00
#
_symmetry.space_group_name_H-M   'P 1'
#
loop_
_entity.id
_entity.type
_entity.pdbx_description
1 polymer ?
#
loop_
_entity_poly.entity_id
_entity_poly.type
_entity_poly.pdbx_seq_one_letter_code
_entity_poly.pdbx_strand_id
1 'polypeptide(L)'
;ERLAAASSGQDVMVSILGQKATVREFLSSTFMQERLPLIMQAVTGAGVKHCVLMSAYGVGDTVRTASLPMRLVCKVIMRGIFTDKVKADALVAEYQPYISRAHPGRLTDKPGRGGVKVYDMAKVERTPGIPTIAREDVADALLTIATNPQNAGTDFLVTTGNVVLRSPQK
;
A
#
# COMPACT_ATOMS: atom_id res chain seq x y z
N GLU A 1 -17.38 15.21 6.13
CA GLU A 1 -18.27 15.03 7.28
C GLU A 1 -18.63 13.56 7.53
N ARG A 2 -19.19 12.82 6.56
CA ARG A 2 -19.58 11.40 6.74
C ARG A 2 -18.43 10.50 7.14
N LEU A 3 -17.24 10.66 6.55
CA LEU A 3 -16.08 9.84 6.88
C LEU A 3 -15.60 10.11 8.32
N ALA A 4 -15.53 11.39 8.72
CA ALA A 4 -15.16 11.76 10.08
C ALA A 4 -16.15 11.20 11.11
N ALA A 5 -17.45 11.26 10.84
CA ALA A 5 -18.48 10.68 11.71
C ALA A 5 -18.35 9.16 11.81
N ALA A 6 -18.09 8.45 10.70
CA ALA A 6 -17.87 7.01 10.68
C ALA A 6 -16.56 6.59 11.38
N SER A 7 -15.57 7.48 11.43
CA SER A 7 -14.27 7.24 12.08
C SER A 7 -14.26 7.55 13.57
N SER A 8 -15.30 8.21 14.08
CA SER A 8 -15.37 8.58 15.49
C SER A 8 -15.42 7.33 16.40
N GLY A 9 -14.56 7.31 17.42
CA GLY A 9 -14.43 6.19 18.34
C GLY A 9 -13.76 4.94 17.77
N GLN A 10 -13.17 5.03 16.57
CA GLN A 10 -12.40 3.94 15.98
C GLN A 10 -10.89 4.13 16.28
N ASP A 11 -10.20 3.04 16.59
CA ASP A 11 -8.74 3.05 16.81
C ASP A 11 -7.97 2.98 15.50
N VAL A 12 -8.49 2.27 14.50
CA VAL A 12 -7.81 1.97 13.24
C VAL A 12 -8.75 2.18 12.05
N MET A 13 -8.20 2.73 10.97
CA MET A 13 -8.88 2.80 9.67
C MET A 13 -8.09 2.00 8.63
N VAL A 14 -8.78 1.17 7.87
CA VAL A 14 -8.21 0.47 6.71
C VAL A 14 -8.81 1.04 5.44
N SER A 15 -7.97 1.60 4.57
CA SER A 15 -8.39 2.13 3.27
C SER A 15 -7.90 1.26 2.14
N ILE A 16 -8.85 0.70 1.40
CA ILE A 16 -8.61 -0.03 0.15
C ILE A 16 -8.99 0.82 -1.07
N LEU A 17 -8.97 2.15 -0.89
CA LEU A 17 -9.36 3.06 -1.94
C LEU A 17 -8.41 2.94 -3.13
N GLY A 18 -9.00 2.77 -4.31
CA GLY A 18 -8.30 2.69 -5.58
C GLY A 18 -9.19 3.13 -6.73
N GLN A 19 -8.57 3.57 -7.80
CA GLN A 19 -9.27 3.95 -9.02
C GLN A 19 -9.43 2.76 -9.95
N LYS A 20 -10.37 2.85 -10.91
CA LYS A 20 -10.47 1.88 -12.00
C LYS A 20 -9.21 1.96 -12.87
N ALA A 21 -8.68 0.80 -13.26
CA ALA A 21 -7.54 0.70 -14.16
C ALA A 21 -8.01 0.88 -15.62
N THR A 22 -8.20 2.13 -16.07
CA THR A 22 -8.51 2.46 -17.45
C THR A 22 -7.26 2.98 -18.17
N VAL A 23 -7.27 2.97 -19.50
CA VAL A 23 -6.15 3.47 -20.31
C VAL A 23 -5.82 4.93 -19.96
N ARG A 24 -6.83 5.74 -19.67
CA ARG A 24 -6.65 7.14 -19.27
C ARG A 24 -5.87 7.24 -17.97
N GLU A 25 -6.27 6.49 -16.94
CA GLU A 25 -5.61 6.52 -15.63
C GLU A 25 -4.20 5.94 -15.66
N PHE A 26 -3.93 4.97 -16.55
CA PHE A 26 -2.56 4.49 -16.76
C PHE A 26 -1.63 5.57 -17.29
N LEU A 27 -2.14 6.48 -18.12
CA LEU A 27 -1.36 7.58 -18.68
C LEU A 27 -1.25 8.75 -17.70
N SER A 28 -2.34 9.13 -17.05
CA SER A 28 -2.40 10.27 -16.11
C SER A 28 -3.55 10.10 -15.12
N SER A 29 -3.28 10.33 -13.84
CA SER A 29 -4.27 10.31 -12.77
C SER A 29 -3.95 11.35 -11.71
N THR A 30 -4.99 11.87 -11.06
CA THR A 30 -4.94 12.73 -9.87
C THR A 30 -5.83 12.22 -8.75
N PHE A 31 -6.43 11.06 -8.93
CA PHE A 31 -7.45 10.51 -8.04
C PHE A 31 -6.99 10.41 -6.58
N MET A 32 -5.80 9.87 -6.34
CA MET A 32 -5.26 9.73 -4.98
C MET A 32 -4.81 11.06 -4.41
N GLN A 33 -4.24 11.95 -5.21
CA GLN A 33 -3.86 13.31 -4.79
C GLN A 33 -5.07 14.12 -4.29
N GLU A 34 -6.24 13.94 -4.90
CA GLU A 34 -7.46 14.62 -4.50
C GLU A 34 -8.13 14.00 -3.27
N ARG A 35 -8.00 12.70 -3.06
CA ARG A 35 -8.76 11.94 -2.05
C ARG A 35 -7.98 11.70 -0.77
N LEU A 36 -6.69 11.37 -0.88
CA LEU A 36 -5.91 10.95 0.28
C LEU A 36 -5.77 12.05 1.35
N PRO A 37 -5.49 13.33 1.01
CA PRO A 37 -5.45 14.39 2.03
C PRO A 37 -6.77 14.57 2.79
N LEU A 38 -7.90 14.48 2.08
CA LEU A 38 -9.22 14.59 2.70
C LEU A 38 -9.52 13.42 3.65
N ILE A 39 -9.08 12.22 3.28
CA ILE A 39 -9.20 11.04 4.13
C ILE A 39 -8.37 11.24 5.39
N MET A 40 -7.10 11.61 5.26
CA MET A 40 -6.21 11.77 6.40
C MET A 40 -6.70 12.86 7.35
N GLN A 41 -7.12 14.00 6.83
CA GLN A 41 -7.71 15.06 7.63
C GLN A 41 -8.95 14.59 8.41
N ALA A 42 -9.84 13.83 7.76
CA ALA A 42 -11.07 13.35 8.40
C ALA A 42 -10.80 12.31 9.48
N VAL A 43 -9.88 11.37 9.25
CA VAL A 43 -9.59 10.26 10.19
C VAL A 43 -8.77 10.75 11.39
N THR A 44 -7.76 11.57 11.15
CA THR A 44 -6.95 12.13 12.26
C THR A 44 -7.75 13.10 13.11
N GLY A 45 -8.61 13.92 12.48
CA GLY A 45 -9.55 14.80 13.19
C GLY A 45 -10.59 14.04 14.02
N ALA A 46 -10.87 12.77 13.70
CA ALA A 46 -11.72 11.86 14.48
C ALA A 46 -10.97 11.10 15.58
N GLY A 47 -9.66 11.30 15.72
CA GLY A 47 -8.83 10.67 16.73
C GLY A 47 -8.31 9.27 16.38
N VAL A 48 -8.44 8.81 15.13
CA VAL A 48 -7.87 7.54 14.66
C VAL A 48 -6.34 7.61 14.72
N LYS A 49 -5.74 6.62 15.36
CA LYS A 49 -4.30 6.58 15.65
C LYS A 49 -3.48 5.79 14.64
N HIS A 50 -4.13 4.90 13.88
CA HIS A 50 -3.46 4.05 12.90
C HIS A 50 -4.31 3.94 11.63
N CYS A 51 -3.69 4.25 10.49
CA CYS A 51 -4.33 4.21 9.18
C CYS A 51 -3.56 3.23 8.27
N VAL A 52 -4.19 2.15 7.86
CA VAL A 52 -3.61 1.19 6.93
C VAL A 52 -4.09 1.50 5.52
N LEU A 53 -3.18 1.90 4.64
CA LEU A 53 -3.47 2.23 3.25
C LEU A 53 -3.03 1.09 2.32
N MET A 54 -3.94 0.58 1.51
CA MET A 54 -3.57 -0.34 0.44
C MET A 54 -2.95 0.44 -0.73
N SER A 55 -1.65 0.30 -0.91
CA SER A 55 -0.91 0.82 -2.05
C SER A 55 -0.75 -0.26 -3.13
N ALA A 56 0.39 -0.32 -3.79
CA ALA A 56 0.74 -1.38 -4.73
C ALA A 56 2.26 -1.56 -4.76
N TYR A 57 2.71 -2.79 -4.95
CA TYR A 57 4.12 -3.06 -5.17
C TYR A 57 4.61 -2.42 -6.45
N GLY A 58 5.71 -1.67 -6.37
CA GLY A 58 6.25 -0.86 -7.46
C GLY A 58 5.96 0.64 -7.33
N VAL A 59 5.14 1.06 -6.36
CA VAL A 59 4.93 2.47 -6.03
C VAL A 59 6.10 2.99 -5.18
N GLY A 60 6.57 4.20 -5.48
CA GLY A 60 7.62 4.87 -4.72
C GLY A 60 8.91 4.04 -4.68
N ASP A 61 9.53 3.97 -3.52
CA ASP A 61 10.80 3.26 -3.33
C ASP A 61 10.69 1.74 -3.44
N THR A 62 9.49 1.17 -3.37
CA THR A 62 9.30 -0.28 -3.51
C THR A 62 9.73 -0.78 -4.89
N VAL A 63 9.72 0.06 -5.93
CA VAL A 63 10.19 -0.27 -7.27
C VAL A 63 11.67 -0.67 -7.28
N ARG A 64 12.48 -0.17 -6.34
CA ARG A 64 13.92 -0.48 -6.26
C ARG A 64 14.19 -1.94 -5.93
N THR A 65 13.27 -2.59 -5.22
CA THR A 65 13.35 -4.01 -4.87
C THR A 65 12.77 -4.93 -5.95
N ALA A 66 12.12 -4.36 -6.97
CA ALA A 66 11.46 -5.11 -8.02
C ALA A 66 12.46 -5.68 -9.04
N SER A 67 12.07 -6.79 -9.67
CA SER A 67 12.77 -7.36 -10.83
C SER A 67 12.79 -6.39 -12.02
N LEU A 68 13.76 -6.51 -12.92
CA LEU A 68 13.87 -5.64 -14.10
C LEU A 68 12.59 -5.60 -14.95
N PRO A 69 11.94 -6.75 -15.28
CA PRO A 69 10.68 -6.72 -16.00
C PRO A 69 9.58 -5.95 -15.25
N MET A 70 9.49 -6.13 -13.93
CA MET A 70 8.50 -5.41 -13.11
C MET A 70 8.77 -3.92 -13.08
N ARG A 71 10.03 -3.49 -12.99
CA ARG A 71 10.40 -2.05 -13.07
C ARG A 71 9.95 -1.44 -14.39
N LEU A 72 10.09 -2.16 -15.49
CA LEU A 72 9.64 -1.69 -16.81
C LEU A 72 8.10 -1.54 -16.85
N VAL A 73 7.36 -2.52 -16.33
CA VAL A 73 5.89 -2.46 -16.22
C VAL A 73 5.47 -1.24 -15.39
N CYS A 74 6.08 -1.03 -14.23
CA CYS A 74 5.78 0.10 -13.36
C CYS A 74 6.05 1.44 -14.06
N LYS A 75 7.20 1.56 -14.74
CA LYS A 75 7.66 2.81 -15.35
C LYS A 75 6.89 3.19 -16.62
N VAL A 76 6.47 2.21 -17.41
CA VAL A 76 5.85 2.44 -18.72
C VAL A 76 4.33 2.32 -18.64
N ILE A 77 3.82 1.17 -18.16
CA ILE A 77 2.38 0.86 -18.20
C ILE A 77 1.64 1.54 -17.05
N MET A 78 2.18 1.47 -15.83
CA MET A 78 1.51 1.96 -14.61
C MET A 78 1.87 3.40 -14.24
N ARG A 79 2.53 4.13 -15.14
CA ARG A 79 3.13 5.43 -14.84
C ARG A 79 2.14 6.43 -14.22
N GLY A 80 0.95 6.59 -14.80
CA GLY A 80 -0.05 7.56 -14.33
C GLY A 80 -0.51 7.25 -12.91
N ILE A 81 -0.94 6.01 -12.67
CA ILE A 81 -1.45 5.56 -11.37
C ILE A 81 -0.36 5.61 -10.30
N PHE A 82 0.86 5.19 -10.62
CA PHE A 82 1.94 5.14 -9.64
C PHE A 82 2.48 6.53 -9.31
N THR A 83 2.57 7.42 -10.31
CA THR A 83 2.93 8.82 -10.07
C THR A 83 1.89 9.53 -9.20
N ASP A 84 0.60 9.28 -9.44
CA ASP A 84 -0.49 9.82 -8.62
C ASP A 84 -0.35 9.40 -7.15
N LYS A 85 -0.11 8.10 -6.90
CA LYS A 85 0.11 7.58 -5.53
C LYS A 85 1.33 8.23 -4.85
N VAL A 86 2.46 8.33 -5.55
CA VAL A 86 3.68 8.96 -5.00
C VAL A 86 3.44 10.43 -4.65
N LYS A 87 2.75 11.18 -5.51
CA LYS A 87 2.41 12.56 -5.23
C LYS A 87 1.42 12.69 -4.08
N ALA A 88 0.42 11.81 -4.02
CA ALA A 88 -0.53 11.77 -2.91
C ALA A 88 0.16 11.48 -1.57
N ASP A 89 1.12 10.54 -1.55
CA ASP A 89 1.92 10.24 -0.36
C ASP A 89 2.73 11.46 0.12
N ALA A 90 3.26 12.27 -0.81
CA ALA A 90 3.96 13.50 -0.46
C ALA A 90 3.02 14.56 0.16
N LEU A 91 1.77 14.63 -0.30
CA LEU A 91 0.76 15.57 0.25
C LEU A 91 0.33 15.21 1.68
N VAL A 92 0.55 13.97 2.12
CA VAL A 92 0.20 13.48 3.45
C VAL A 92 1.42 13.09 4.29
N ALA A 93 2.59 13.63 3.94
CA ALA A 93 3.84 13.28 4.61
C ALA A 93 3.83 13.58 6.13
N GLU A 94 3.11 14.61 6.57
CA GLU A 94 2.95 14.97 7.98
C GLU A 94 2.23 13.88 8.79
N TYR A 95 1.39 13.06 8.14
CA TYR A 95 0.66 11.95 8.78
C TYR A 95 1.45 10.63 8.76
N GLN A 96 2.68 10.63 8.22
CA GLN A 96 3.49 9.41 8.08
C GLN A 96 3.57 8.55 9.36
N PRO A 97 3.72 9.10 10.57
CA PRO A 97 3.78 8.29 11.79
C PRO A 97 2.51 7.46 12.08
N TYR A 98 1.38 7.84 11.49
CA TYR A 98 0.09 7.18 11.65
C TYR A 98 -0.27 6.26 10.48
N ILE A 99 0.51 6.26 9.41
CA ILE A 99 0.19 5.54 8.17
C ILE A 99 1.07 4.31 8.03
N SER A 100 0.44 3.13 7.89
CA SER A 100 1.09 1.94 7.33
C SER A 100 0.65 1.76 5.89
N ARG A 101 1.57 1.46 4.98
CA ARG A 101 1.23 1.11 3.60
C ARG A 101 1.45 -0.37 3.36
N ALA A 102 0.40 -1.04 2.89
CA ALA A 102 0.51 -2.39 2.38
C ALA A 102 0.74 -2.34 0.86
N HIS A 103 1.82 -2.96 0.39
CA HIS A 103 2.19 -3.02 -1.02
C HIS A 103 2.00 -4.44 -1.55
N PRO A 104 0.76 -4.86 -1.88
CA PRO A 104 0.54 -6.16 -2.52
C PRO A 104 1.07 -6.15 -3.95
N GLY A 105 1.41 -7.35 -4.45
CA GLY A 105 1.65 -7.59 -5.85
C GLY A 105 0.37 -7.46 -6.70
N ARG A 106 0.39 -7.98 -7.93
CA ARG A 106 -0.77 -7.98 -8.81
C ARG A 106 -1.92 -8.79 -8.18
N LEU A 107 -3.06 -8.15 -7.97
CA LEU A 107 -4.24 -8.78 -7.38
C LEU A 107 -4.90 -9.76 -8.35
N THR A 108 -5.43 -10.86 -7.83
CA THR A 108 -6.23 -11.84 -8.57
C THR A 108 -7.53 -12.13 -7.84
N ASP A 109 -8.55 -12.55 -8.60
CA ASP A 109 -9.85 -12.96 -8.08
C ASP A 109 -9.93 -14.49 -7.85
N LYS A 110 -8.77 -15.17 -7.85
CA LYS A 110 -8.70 -16.58 -7.45
C LYS A 110 -8.92 -16.70 -5.95
N PRO A 111 -9.43 -17.85 -5.48
CA PRO A 111 -9.51 -18.12 -4.04
C PRO A 111 -8.16 -17.93 -3.37
N GLY A 112 -8.17 -17.44 -2.14
CA GLY A 112 -6.99 -17.38 -1.29
C GLY A 112 -6.42 -18.76 -1.06
N ARG A 113 -5.11 -18.84 -0.96
CA ARG A 113 -4.39 -20.09 -0.68
C ARG A 113 -3.81 -20.10 0.72
N GLY A 114 -3.94 -18.99 1.44
CA GLY A 114 -3.24 -18.77 2.69
C GLY A 114 -1.72 -18.61 2.51
N GLY A 115 -1.00 -18.62 3.63
CA GLY A 115 0.46 -18.48 3.61
C GLY A 115 0.94 -17.09 3.18
N VAL A 116 0.08 -16.08 3.26
CA VAL A 116 0.46 -14.68 3.03
C VAL A 116 1.54 -14.27 4.04
N LYS A 117 2.54 -13.57 3.54
CA LYS A 117 3.65 -13.04 4.32
C LYS A 117 3.65 -11.53 4.23
N VAL A 118 3.86 -10.90 5.38
CA VAL A 118 3.96 -9.46 5.54
C VAL A 118 5.40 -9.14 5.94
N TYR A 119 6.12 -8.44 5.08
CA TYR A 119 7.52 -8.08 5.31
C TYR A 119 7.64 -6.56 5.44
N ASP A 120 8.34 -6.10 6.46
CA ASP A 120 8.81 -4.73 6.54
C ASP A 120 9.65 -4.40 5.29
N MET A 121 9.22 -3.39 4.52
CA MET A 121 9.89 -3.00 3.26
C MET A 121 11.35 -2.58 3.47
N ALA A 122 11.69 -2.04 4.64
CA ALA A 122 13.06 -1.69 4.96
C ALA A 122 14.00 -2.91 4.98
N LYS A 123 13.46 -4.10 5.27
CA LYS A 123 14.20 -5.37 5.31
C LYS A 123 14.22 -6.11 3.98
N VAL A 124 13.44 -5.66 2.99
CA VAL A 124 13.39 -6.30 1.67
C VAL A 124 14.53 -5.81 0.80
N GLU A 125 15.35 -6.74 0.31
CA GLU A 125 16.40 -6.46 -0.68
C GLU A 125 15.87 -6.59 -2.10
N ARG A 126 15.20 -7.72 -2.39
CA ARG A 126 14.71 -8.02 -3.73
C ARG A 126 13.48 -8.95 -3.71
N THR A 127 12.55 -8.68 -4.62
CA THR A 127 11.40 -9.54 -4.89
C THR A 127 11.51 -10.10 -6.31
N PRO A 128 11.72 -11.41 -6.48
CA PRO A 128 11.83 -12.04 -7.80
C PRO A 128 10.49 -11.99 -8.58
N GLY A 129 10.59 -11.87 -9.89
CA GLY A 129 9.43 -11.96 -10.79
C GLY A 129 8.42 -10.82 -10.68
N ILE A 130 7.17 -11.12 -10.97
CA ILE A 130 6.00 -10.26 -10.79
C ILE A 130 5.08 -10.96 -9.78
N PRO A 131 5.12 -10.58 -8.51
CA PRO A 131 4.33 -11.25 -7.49
C PRO A 131 2.83 -11.07 -7.77
N THR A 132 2.07 -12.15 -7.60
CA THR A 132 0.60 -12.14 -7.69
C THR A 132 0.04 -12.64 -6.37
N ILE A 133 -1.10 -12.11 -5.94
CA ILE A 133 -1.74 -12.47 -4.68
C ILE A 133 -3.27 -12.40 -4.81
N ALA A 134 -3.98 -13.28 -4.16
CA ALA A 134 -5.44 -13.24 -4.10
C ALA A 134 -5.91 -12.05 -3.25
N ARG A 135 -7.05 -11.47 -3.59
CA ARG A 135 -7.65 -10.38 -2.78
C ARG A 135 -7.99 -10.82 -1.37
N GLU A 136 -8.42 -12.07 -1.22
CA GLU A 136 -8.72 -12.69 0.07
C GLU A 136 -7.47 -12.73 0.97
N ASP A 137 -6.33 -13.21 0.43
CA ASP A 137 -5.04 -13.21 1.14
C ASP A 137 -4.56 -11.79 1.51
N VAL A 138 -4.88 -10.78 0.66
CA VAL A 138 -4.57 -9.38 0.98
C VAL A 138 -5.42 -8.87 2.13
N ALA A 139 -6.70 -9.24 2.21
CA ALA A 139 -7.57 -8.84 3.31
C ALA A 139 -7.02 -9.32 4.66
N ASP A 140 -6.57 -10.57 4.73
CA ASP A 140 -5.93 -11.14 5.93
C ASP A 140 -4.65 -10.38 6.32
N ALA A 141 -3.84 -10.03 5.32
CA ALA A 141 -2.63 -9.23 5.56
C ALA A 141 -2.96 -7.82 6.09
N LEU A 142 -3.97 -7.15 5.53
CA LEU A 142 -4.40 -5.84 5.99
C LEU A 142 -4.89 -5.87 7.44
N LEU A 143 -5.65 -6.90 7.82
CA LEU A 143 -6.08 -7.10 9.20
C LEU A 143 -4.88 -7.36 10.12
N THR A 144 -3.93 -8.19 9.71
CA THR A 144 -2.69 -8.46 10.46
C THR A 144 -1.90 -7.17 10.71
N ILE A 145 -1.79 -6.30 9.71
CA ILE A 145 -1.11 -5.01 9.86
C ILE A 145 -1.91 -4.10 10.81
N ALA A 146 -3.22 -4.03 10.64
CA ALA A 146 -4.10 -3.12 11.35
C ALA A 146 -4.20 -3.43 12.85
N THR A 147 -4.20 -4.71 13.22
CA THR A 147 -4.36 -5.15 14.62
C THR A 147 -3.10 -4.99 15.48
N ASN A 148 -1.95 -4.66 14.89
CA ASN A 148 -0.73 -4.39 15.65
C ASN A 148 -0.37 -2.89 15.62
N PRO A 149 -0.54 -2.15 16.74
CA PRO A 149 -0.25 -0.71 16.80
C PRO A 149 1.22 -0.36 16.49
N GLN A 150 2.16 -1.30 16.70
CA GLN A 150 3.57 -1.10 16.42
C GLN A 150 3.87 -1.02 14.90
N ASN A 151 2.92 -1.40 14.08
CA ASN A 151 3.04 -1.30 12.63
C ASN A 151 2.85 0.12 12.09
N ALA A 152 2.29 1.05 12.90
CA ALA A 152 2.10 2.43 12.47
C ALA A 152 3.42 3.05 11.99
N GLY A 153 3.36 3.79 10.89
CA GLY A 153 4.54 4.40 10.26
C GLY A 153 5.38 3.48 9.38
N THR A 154 4.99 2.21 9.23
CA THR A 154 5.79 1.20 8.52
C THR A 154 5.16 0.80 7.18
N ASP A 155 5.98 0.68 6.15
CA ASP A 155 5.59 0.16 4.84
C ASP A 155 5.84 -1.35 4.75
N PHE A 156 4.88 -2.09 4.23
CA PHE A 156 4.91 -3.56 4.18
C PHE A 156 4.77 -4.09 2.76
N LEU A 157 5.64 -5.03 2.39
CA LEU A 157 5.40 -5.90 1.25
C LEU A 157 4.43 -7.02 1.66
N VAL A 158 3.37 -7.20 0.87
CA VAL A 158 2.38 -8.27 1.06
C VAL A 158 2.46 -9.25 -0.11
N THR A 159 2.86 -10.48 0.16
CA THR A 159 3.09 -11.48 -0.89
C THR A 159 2.99 -12.93 -0.38
N THR A 160 2.68 -13.85 -1.28
CA THR A 160 2.82 -15.30 -1.07
C THR A 160 4.09 -15.85 -1.72
N GLY A 161 4.84 -14.99 -2.44
CA GLY A 161 6.05 -15.35 -3.16
C GLY A 161 7.32 -15.32 -2.31
N ASN A 162 8.42 -15.71 -2.93
CA ASN A 162 9.75 -15.64 -2.32
C ASN A 162 10.26 -14.20 -2.30
N VAL A 163 10.96 -13.87 -1.22
CA VAL A 163 11.58 -12.55 -1.00
C VAL A 163 13.01 -12.75 -0.54
N VAL A 164 13.92 -11.95 -1.05
CA VAL A 164 15.29 -11.88 -0.54
C VAL A 164 15.34 -10.75 0.48
N LEU A 165 15.72 -11.07 1.70
CA LEU A 165 15.87 -10.10 2.78
C LEU A 165 17.31 -9.59 2.87
N ARG A 166 17.47 -8.35 3.29
CA ARG A 166 18.77 -7.76 3.58
C ARG A 166 19.41 -8.49 4.76
N SER A 167 20.71 -8.75 4.66
CA SER A 167 21.47 -9.25 5.80
C SER A 167 21.44 -8.21 6.92
N PRO A 168 21.35 -8.63 8.20
CA PRO A 168 21.50 -7.71 9.31
C PRO A 168 22.84 -6.96 9.18
N GLN A 169 22.79 -5.64 9.23
CA GLN A 169 24.02 -4.87 9.35
C GLN A 169 24.64 -5.20 10.72
N LYS A 170 25.87 -5.68 10.73
CA LYS A 170 26.67 -5.92 11.94
C LYS A 170 27.05 -4.60 12.60
#